data_aa7c880c4d35722140aeb079bd211a54
#
_entry.id   aa7c880c4d35722140aeb079bd211a54
#
_cell.length_a   1.000
_cell.length_b   1.000
_cell.length_c   1.000
_cell.angle_alpha   90.00
_cell.angle_beta   90.00
_cell.angle_gamma   90.00
#
_symmetry.space_group_name_H-M   'P 1'
#
loop_
_entity.id
_entity.type
_entity.pdbx_description
1 polymer ?
#
loop_
_entity_poly.entity_id
_entity_poly.type
_entity_poly.pdbx_seq_one_letter_code
_entity_poly.pdbx_strand_id
1 'polypeptide(L)'
;MILPIPGLELPGVLTSDELFRLKEMPESLVIIGGGVISVEFESVYANLGCKVTIVEAMPRLIPNMDKEISQNLKMILKKRGVDIHTSASVQRVEQEGELYTCVFTEKEQEVRVSAQYVLCAIGRCPNTEGLFGEGV
;
A
#
# COMPACT_ATOMS: atom_id res chain seq x y z
N MET A 1 -3.03 6.36 -13.30
CA MET A 1 -3.94 7.33 -12.68
C MET A 1 -3.30 7.85 -11.40
N ILE A 2 -3.12 9.17 -11.33
CA ILE A 2 -2.58 9.80 -10.13
C ILE A 2 -3.78 10.10 -9.24
N LEU A 3 -3.79 9.51 -8.04
CA LEU A 3 -4.83 9.80 -7.05
C LEU A 3 -4.62 11.19 -6.46
N PRO A 4 -5.71 11.93 -6.14
CA PRO A 4 -5.60 13.27 -5.58
C PRO A 4 -5.26 13.25 -4.09
N ILE A 5 -4.25 12.47 -3.70
CA ILE A 5 -3.77 12.39 -2.32
C ILE A 5 -2.45 13.18 -2.24
N PRO A 6 -2.39 14.24 -1.41
CA PRO A 6 -1.17 14.99 -1.23
C PRO A 6 -0.01 14.12 -0.74
N GLY A 7 1.18 14.31 -1.30
CA GLY A 7 2.38 13.62 -0.89
C GLY A 7 2.72 12.36 -1.68
N LEU A 8 1.87 11.90 -2.60
CA LEU A 8 2.18 10.73 -3.42
C LEU A 8 3.34 10.96 -4.40
N GLU A 9 3.70 12.20 -4.64
CA GLU A 9 4.83 12.61 -5.47
C GLU A 9 6.18 12.61 -4.73
N LEU A 10 6.19 12.38 -3.42
CA LEU A 10 7.40 12.38 -2.62
C LEU A 10 8.36 11.26 -3.06
N PRO A 11 9.70 11.46 -2.95
CA PRO A 11 10.68 10.49 -3.45
C PRO A 11 10.59 9.09 -2.83
N GLY A 12 10.12 8.98 -1.59
CA GLY A 12 9.98 7.70 -0.90
C GLY A 12 8.63 7.03 -1.10
N VAL A 13 7.75 7.63 -1.90
CA VAL A 13 6.49 7.00 -2.31
C VAL A 13 6.74 6.32 -3.66
N LEU A 14 6.69 4.99 -3.66
CA LEU A 14 7.12 4.17 -4.78
C LEU A 14 5.96 3.47 -5.44
N THR A 15 6.09 3.22 -6.74
CA THR A 15 5.29 2.24 -7.47
C THR A 15 5.88 0.85 -7.27
N SER A 16 5.17 -0.20 -7.70
CA SER A 16 5.69 -1.56 -7.64
C SER A 16 6.99 -1.73 -8.42
N ASP A 17 7.10 -1.10 -9.60
CA ASP A 17 8.32 -1.16 -10.41
C ASP A 17 9.50 -0.47 -9.73
N GLU A 18 9.26 0.67 -9.09
CA GLU A 18 10.30 1.41 -8.36
C GLU A 18 10.77 0.63 -7.13
N LEU A 19 9.84 -0.05 -6.44
CA LEU A 19 10.17 -0.87 -5.27
C LEU A 19 11.13 -2.01 -5.64
N PHE A 20 10.92 -2.66 -6.79
CA PHE A 20 11.81 -3.72 -7.28
C PHE A 20 13.22 -3.21 -7.62
N ARG A 21 13.38 -1.92 -7.86
CA ARG A 21 14.68 -1.32 -8.20
C ARG A 21 15.48 -0.90 -6.99
N LEU A 22 14.95 -1.04 -5.78
CA LEU A 22 15.69 -0.74 -4.57
C LEU A 22 16.89 -1.68 -4.43
N LYS A 23 18.05 -1.10 -4.14
CA LYS A 23 19.30 -1.85 -3.97
C LYS A 23 19.39 -2.54 -2.63
N GLU A 24 18.71 -2.01 -1.63
CA GLU A 24 18.73 -2.51 -0.26
C GLU A 24 17.31 -2.81 0.22
N MET A 25 17.18 -3.82 1.07
CA MET A 25 15.90 -4.17 1.68
C MET A 25 15.46 -3.04 2.64
N PRO A 26 14.26 -2.49 2.49
CA PRO A 26 13.76 -1.49 3.44
C PRO A 26 13.53 -2.11 4.81
N GLU A 27 13.77 -1.34 5.86
CA GLU A 27 13.51 -1.75 7.24
C GLU A 27 12.02 -1.71 7.57
N SER A 28 11.30 -0.79 6.94
CA SER A 28 9.86 -0.61 7.14
C SER A 28 9.20 -0.14 5.84
N LEU A 29 7.94 -0.55 5.66
CA LEU A 29 7.18 -0.27 4.46
C LEU A 29 5.70 -0.09 4.82
N VAL A 30 5.09 0.99 4.34
CA VAL A 30 3.63 1.16 4.36
C VAL A 30 3.11 0.88 2.95
N ILE A 31 2.13 0.01 2.84
CA ILE A 31 1.49 -0.31 1.57
C ILE A 31 0.09 0.29 1.56
N ILE A 32 -0.17 1.20 0.63
CA ILE A 32 -1.49 1.77 0.42
C ILE A 32 -2.24 0.93 -0.60
N GLY A 33 -3.28 0.26 -0.16
CA GLY A 33 -4.06 -0.68 -0.95
C GLY A 33 -3.93 -2.10 -0.44
N GLY A 34 -5.03 -2.85 -0.41
CA GLY A 34 -5.10 -4.22 0.11
C GLY A 34 -5.44 -5.26 -0.94
N GLY A 35 -5.13 -5.01 -2.21
CA GLY A 35 -5.36 -5.95 -3.30
C GLY A 35 -4.33 -7.07 -3.35
N VAL A 36 -4.45 -7.94 -4.35
CA VAL A 36 -3.59 -9.12 -4.51
C VAL A 36 -2.11 -8.75 -4.56
N ILE A 37 -1.76 -7.72 -5.32
CA ILE A 37 -0.37 -7.27 -5.45
C ILE A 37 0.20 -6.82 -4.12
N SER A 38 -0.58 -6.07 -3.33
CA SER A 38 -0.16 -5.61 -2.00
C SER A 38 0.14 -6.77 -1.08
N VAL A 39 -0.70 -7.80 -1.10
CA VAL A 39 -0.53 -9.01 -0.27
C VAL A 39 0.71 -9.79 -0.71
N GLU A 40 0.97 -9.87 -2.02
CA GLU A 40 2.18 -10.51 -2.54
C GLU A 40 3.45 -9.80 -2.08
N PHE A 41 3.50 -8.47 -2.20
CA PHE A 41 4.62 -7.66 -1.70
C PHE A 41 4.82 -7.82 -0.21
N GLU A 42 3.71 -7.76 0.56
CA GLU A 42 3.76 -7.96 2.00
C GLU A 42 4.41 -9.29 2.34
N SER A 43 3.98 -10.38 1.71
CA SER A 43 4.53 -11.71 1.98
C SER A 43 6.04 -11.77 1.77
N VAL A 44 6.54 -11.18 0.70
CA VAL A 44 7.97 -11.15 0.40
C VAL A 44 8.73 -10.31 1.43
N TYR A 45 8.30 -9.08 1.65
CA TYR A 45 9.04 -8.15 2.49
C TYR A 45 8.96 -8.49 3.98
N ALA A 46 7.81 -8.94 4.47
CA ALA A 46 7.66 -9.36 5.86
C ALA A 46 8.50 -10.60 6.16
N ASN A 47 8.56 -11.57 5.25
CA ASN A 47 9.40 -12.75 5.40
C ASN A 47 10.90 -12.43 5.43
N LEU A 48 11.30 -11.31 4.82
CA LEU A 48 12.69 -10.85 4.79
C LEU A 48 13.04 -9.92 5.97
N GLY A 49 12.14 -9.76 6.92
CA GLY A 49 12.38 -8.97 8.13
C GLY A 49 11.96 -7.50 8.05
N CYS A 50 11.30 -7.08 6.98
CA CYS A 50 10.74 -5.76 6.85
C CYS A 50 9.47 -5.62 7.70
N LYS A 51 9.35 -4.52 8.44
CA LYS A 51 8.10 -4.21 9.15
C LYS A 51 7.10 -3.63 8.15
N VAL A 52 6.02 -4.35 7.90
CA VAL A 52 5.01 -3.98 6.89
C VAL A 52 3.71 -3.56 7.55
N THR A 53 3.15 -2.45 7.07
CA THR A 53 1.82 -1.96 7.41
C THR A 53 1.00 -1.84 6.14
N ILE A 54 -0.21 -2.40 6.14
CA ILE A 54 -1.16 -2.28 5.01
C ILE A 54 -2.29 -1.35 5.42
N VAL A 55 -2.58 -0.37 4.56
CA VAL A 55 -3.71 0.56 4.74
C VAL A 55 -4.66 0.39 3.55
N GLU A 56 -5.88 -0.08 3.83
CA GLU A 56 -6.91 -0.35 2.81
C GLU A 56 -8.18 0.44 3.12
N ALA A 57 -8.68 1.15 2.11
CA ALA A 57 -9.91 1.94 2.23
C ALA A 57 -11.17 1.08 2.35
N MET A 58 -11.19 -0.09 1.71
CA MET A 58 -12.31 -1.01 1.77
C MET A 58 -12.36 -1.74 3.12
N PRO A 59 -13.51 -2.27 3.53
CA PRO A 59 -13.64 -2.93 4.84
C PRO A 59 -12.93 -4.27 4.95
N ARG A 60 -12.33 -4.78 3.87
CA ARG A 60 -11.60 -6.05 3.88
C ARG A 60 -10.47 -6.05 2.85
N LEU A 61 -9.46 -6.90 3.07
CA LEU A 61 -8.41 -7.16 2.10
C LEU A 61 -8.98 -7.93 0.91
N ILE A 62 -8.38 -7.73 -0.26
CA ILE A 62 -8.81 -8.39 -1.50
C ILE A 62 -10.33 -8.34 -1.64
N PRO A 63 -10.92 -7.13 -1.81
CA PRO A 63 -12.38 -6.97 -1.75
C PRO A 63 -13.15 -7.74 -2.81
N ASN A 64 -12.48 -8.18 -3.87
CA ASN A 64 -13.08 -8.98 -4.95
C ASN A 64 -13.15 -10.47 -4.62
N MET A 65 -12.56 -10.91 -3.52
CA MET A 65 -12.56 -12.30 -3.07
C MET A 65 -13.68 -12.54 -2.07
N ASP A 66 -13.95 -13.81 -1.79
CA ASP A 66 -14.91 -14.21 -0.76
C ASP A 66 -14.54 -13.60 0.60
N LYS A 67 -15.55 -13.15 1.34
CA LYS A 67 -15.37 -12.50 2.64
C LYS A 67 -14.63 -13.40 3.63
N GLU A 68 -14.95 -14.68 3.65
CA GLU A 68 -14.31 -15.64 4.56
C GLU A 68 -12.82 -15.79 4.24
N ILE A 69 -12.46 -15.88 2.96
CA ILE A 69 -11.08 -15.95 2.51
C ILE A 69 -10.32 -14.69 2.92
N SER A 70 -10.92 -13.52 2.72
CA SER A 70 -10.32 -12.23 3.10
C SER A 70 -10.08 -12.13 4.60
N GLN A 71 -11.01 -12.59 5.42
CA GLN A 71 -10.87 -12.58 6.87
C GLN A 71 -9.79 -13.55 7.34
N ASN A 72 -9.73 -14.74 6.78
CA ASN A 72 -8.71 -15.73 7.11
C ASN A 72 -7.31 -15.21 6.74
N LEU A 73 -7.17 -14.60 5.57
CA LEU A 73 -5.92 -13.98 5.13
C LEU A 73 -5.47 -12.90 6.11
N LYS A 74 -6.37 -11.99 6.49
CA LYS A 74 -6.08 -10.93 7.45
C LYS A 74 -5.57 -11.49 8.78
N MET A 75 -6.20 -12.56 9.28
CA MET A 75 -5.77 -13.23 10.52
C MET A 75 -4.37 -13.83 10.39
N ILE A 76 -4.07 -14.48 9.28
CA ILE A 76 -2.77 -15.09 9.02
C ILE A 76 -1.67 -14.02 8.98
N LEU A 77 -1.92 -12.93 8.26
CA LEU A 77 -0.95 -11.84 8.14
C LEU A 77 -0.70 -11.16 9.48
N LYS A 78 -1.74 -10.93 10.28
CA LYS A 78 -1.58 -10.36 11.63
C LYS A 78 -0.74 -11.25 12.53
N LYS A 79 -0.89 -12.56 12.44
CA LYS A 79 -0.07 -13.52 13.20
C LYS A 79 1.40 -13.48 12.80
N ARG A 80 1.69 -13.08 11.55
CA ARG A 80 3.06 -12.90 11.06
C ARG A 80 3.68 -11.55 11.43
N GLY A 81 2.95 -10.70 12.15
CA GLY A 81 3.42 -9.40 12.58
C GLY A 81 3.14 -8.24 11.60
N VAL A 82 2.33 -8.48 10.58
CA VAL A 82 1.89 -7.42 9.67
C VAL A 82 0.80 -6.60 10.34
N ASP A 83 0.96 -5.28 10.30
CA ASP A 83 -0.04 -4.36 10.81
C ASP A 83 -1.04 -4.03 9.69
N ILE A 84 -2.33 -4.28 9.92
CA ILE A 84 -3.35 -4.15 8.88
C ILE A 84 -4.45 -3.21 9.35
N HIS A 85 -4.72 -2.18 8.53
CA HIS A 85 -5.80 -1.23 8.73
C HIS A 85 -6.76 -1.31 7.55
N THR A 86 -7.99 -1.73 7.82
CA THR A 86 -9.08 -1.75 6.85
C THR A 86 -10.08 -0.63 7.17
N SER A 87 -10.95 -0.28 6.22
CA SER A 87 -11.83 0.89 6.34
C SER A 87 -11.03 2.14 6.73
N ALA A 88 -9.83 2.26 6.18
CA ALA A 88 -8.88 3.32 6.49
C ALA A 88 -8.65 4.16 5.24
N SER A 89 -8.99 5.44 5.32
CA SER A 89 -8.90 6.38 4.21
C SER A 89 -7.64 7.22 4.32
N VAL A 90 -6.71 7.06 3.38
CA VAL A 90 -5.47 7.83 3.35
C VAL A 90 -5.77 9.28 3.01
N GLN A 91 -5.33 10.20 3.85
CA GLN A 91 -5.53 11.63 3.68
C GLN A 91 -4.33 12.28 2.98
N ARG A 92 -3.12 11.92 3.38
CA ARG A 92 -1.88 12.45 2.83
C ARG A 92 -0.68 11.61 3.24
N VAL A 93 0.43 11.84 2.56
CA VAL A 93 1.74 11.33 2.96
C VAL A 93 2.65 12.53 3.21
N GLU A 94 3.38 12.53 4.31
CA GLU A 94 4.31 13.58 4.70
C GLU A 94 5.72 13.01 4.81
N GLN A 95 6.71 13.83 4.55
CA GLN A 95 8.12 13.46 4.78
C GLN A 95 8.60 14.09 6.09
N GLU A 96 9.14 13.25 6.97
CA GLU A 96 9.72 13.68 8.24
C GLU A 96 11.16 13.16 8.32
N GLY A 97 12.15 14.00 7.91
CA GLY A 97 13.53 13.56 7.83
C GLY A 97 13.74 12.50 6.76
N GLU A 98 14.22 11.32 7.16
CA GLU A 98 14.43 10.18 6.27
C GLU A 98 13.22 9.24 6.22
N LEU A 99 12.17 9.52 7.00
CA LEU A 99 10.96 8.71 7.06
C LEU A 99 9.80 9.38 6.35
N TYR A 100 8.85 8.57 5.95
CA TYR A 100 7.59 9.02 5.36
C TYR A 100 6.44 8.60 6.26
N THR A 101 5.54 9.54 6.54
CA THR A 101 4.39 9.31 7.40
C THR A 101 3.13 9.25 6.56
N CYS A 102 2.46 8.11 6.60
CA CYS A 102 1.14 7.95 6.01
C CYS A 102 0.09 8.36 7.04
N VAL A 103 -0.71 9.37 6.70
CA VAL A 103 -1.77 9.87 7.56
C VAL A 103 -3.10 9.39 7.00
N PHE A 104 -3.85 8.65 7.78
CA PHE A 104 -5.14 8.10 7.36
C PHE A 104 -6.17 8.20 8.46
N THR A 105 -7.45 8.12 8.09
CA THR A 105 -8.57 8.13 9.01
C THR A 105 -9.13 6.72 9.13
N GLU A 106 -9.21 6.22 10.35
CA GLU A 106 -9.80 4.93 10.70
C GLU A 106 -10.72 5.11 11.89
N LYS A 107 -11.96 4.68 11.80
CA LYS A 107 -12.98 4.83 12.85
C LYS A 107 -13.12 6.30 13.31
N GLU A 108 -13.15 7.22 12.36
CA GLU A 108 -13.26 8.67 12.59
C GLU A 108 -12.09 9.29 13.36
N GLN A 109 -10.96 8.55 13.47
CA GLN A 109 -9.75 9.03 14.12
C GLN A 109 -8.60 9.12 13.15
N GLU A 110 -7.77 10.15 13.29
CA GLU A 110 -6.55 10.28 12.53
C GLU A 110 -5.47 9.34 13.08
N VAL A 111 -4.91 8.52 12.19
CA VAL A 111 -3.81 7.61 12.52
C VAL A 111 -2.61 7.96 11.66
N ARG A 112 -1.42 7.90 12.23
CA ARG A 112 -0.16 8.21 11.57
C ARG A 112 0.78 7.02 11.71
N VAL A 113 1.30 6.54 10.57
CA VAL A 113 2.28 5.45 10.53
C VAL A 113 3.46 5.90 9.71
N SER A 114 4.65 5.80 10.28
CA SER A 114 5.89 6.20 9.62
C SER A 114 6.67 4.96 9.16
N ALA A 115 7.29 5.06 7.99
CA ALA A 115 8.11 4.01 7.42
C ALA A 115 9.20 4.60 6.53
N GLN A 116 10.18 3.78 6.19
CA GLN A 116 11.27 4.18 5.31
C GLN A 116 10.78 4.45 3.88
N TYR A 117 9.80 3.69 3.41
CA TYR A 117 9.16 3.86 2.10
C TYR A 117 7.65 3.63 2.19
N VAL A 118 6.94 4.17 1.21
CA VAL A 118 5.50 3.95 1.03
C VAL A 118 5.29 3.38 -0.37
N LEU A 119 4.62 2.23 -0.44
CA LEU A 119 4.21 1.64 -1.72
C LEU A 119 2.78 2.06 -2.02
N CYS A 120 2.58 2.74 -3.14
CA CYS A 120 1.24 3.05 -3.64
C CYS A 120 0.81 1.93 -4.60
N ALA A 121 -0.11 1.09 -4.13
CA ALA A 121 -0.60 -0.08 -4.87
C ALA A 121 -2.10 -0.02 -5.10
N ILE A 122 -2.63 1.18 -5.33
CA ILE A 122 -4.05 1.39 -5.55
C ILE A 122 -4.36 1.22 -7.04
N GLY A 123 -4.78 0.01 -7.40
CA GLY A 123 -5.25 -0.30 -8.73
C GLY A 123 -4.16 -0.30 -9.81
N ARG A 124 -4.45 -0.91 -10.92
CA ARG A 124 -3.67 -0.85 -12.15
C ARG A 124 -4.52 -0.19 -13.24
N CYS A 125 -3.94 0.76 -13.95
CA CYS A 125 -4.53 1.23 -15.19
C CYS A 125 -4.00 0.35 -16.33
N PRO A 126 -4.87 -0.13 -17.23
CA PRO A 126 -4.39 -0.78 -18.45
C PRO A 126 -3.45 0.15 -19.21
N ASN A 127 -2.30 -0.35 -19.63
CA ASN A 127 -1.41 0.41 -20.49
C ASN A 127 -1.94 0.32 -21.92
N THR A 128 -2.75 1.30 -22.30
CA THR A 128 -3.35 1.39 -23.63
C THR A 128 -2.67 2.45 -24.50
N GLU A 129 -1.60 3.06 -24.00
CA GLU A 129 -0.89 4.09 -24.72
C GLU A 129 -0.32 3.53 -26.03
N GLY A 130 -0.68 4.15 -27.14
CA GLY A 130 -0.24 3.74 -28.48
C GLY A 130 -0.99 2.55 -29.09
N LEU A 131 -1.93 1.93 -28.37
CA LEU A 131 -2.72 0.80 -28.91
C LEU A 131 -3.88 1.25 -29.78
N PHE A 132 -4.39 2.46 -29.56
CA PHE A 132 -5.52 3.01 -30.30
C PHE A 132 -5.07 4.28 -31.02
N GLY A 133 -5.54 4.46 -32.26
CA GLY A 133 -5.34 5.71 -33.00
C GLY A 133 -6.17 6.86 -32.42
N GLU A 134 -5.89 8.07 -32.88
CA GLU A 134 -6.65 9.24 -32.47
C GLU A 134 -8.15 9.06 -32.79
N GLY A 135 -9.00 9.32 -31.81
CA GLY A 135 -10.45 9.25 -31.99
C GLY A 135 -11.09 7.89 -31.66
N VAL A 136 -10.36 6.98 -31.07
CA VAL A 136 -10.88 5.69 -30.59
C VAL A 136 -10.95 5.66 -29.07
#